data_f9c84f6a78ef673daadd18c4e70b5236
#
_entry.id   f9c84f6a78ef673daadd18c4e70b5236
#
_cell.length_a   1.000
_cell.length_b   1.000
_cell.length_c   1.000
_cell.angle_alpha   90.00
_cell.angle_beta   90.00
_cell.angle_gamma   90.00
#
_symmetry.space_group_name_H-M   'P 1'
#
loop_
_entity.id
_entity.type
_entity.pdbx_description
1 polymer ?
#
loop_
_entity_poly.entity_id
_entity_poly.type
_entity_poly.pdbx_seq_one_letter_code
_entity_poly.pdbx_strand_id
1 'polypeptide(L)'
;MSARGLIAPENALALALVATRARREANRSTIVELASRADFRTLEALLRAQGMLSLVGRRLLKLIDYAPDDFVERVRDYDRQTQRQGVQQQLITIRLAAALTDAGIRTLPLKGPLLGERIHGELGARVSADIDLLVASDELVAAIEVLSTLGYRRPPRALPPHLSRPNLHECLRSTVDLPEVELHWRVHHYEQRFSAAMLARAEPGPDGCLRPAAPDELIALLLFYARDGMAGLRLLADLTGWWDHFGDTLIAVEVDHLAREHPAIVPALTTAALTAQRLGGLPAEHLFEPETLSRASHPAMRLSNWPMRGRKSQIAANVALIDLLLMPPSQRRTWLTRHLWLSEAALCGEWSDAVLARGALARARLLHIARVGGRCAGAVWQLRGDGEWARMPAGPKNAGGAHGR
;
A
#
# COMPACT_ATOMS: atom_id res chain seq x y z
N MET A 1 -35.23 13.62 4.60
CA MET A 1 -34.06 13.40 3.71
C MET A 1 -32.92 12.93 4.58
N SER A 2 -32.54 11.66 4.48
CA SER A 2 -31.53 11.03 5.32
C SER A 2 -30.14 11.55 4.95
N ALA A 3 -29.34 11.96 5.96
CA ALA A 3 -27.96 12.45 5.85
C ALA A 3 -26.93 11.33 5.43
N ARG A 4 -27.38 10.32 4.70
CA ARG A 4 -26.55 9.22 4.19
C ARG A 4 -25.93 9.63 2.86
N GLY A 5 -24.75 10.24 2.87
CA GLY A 5 -23.99 10.40 1.63
C GLY A 5 -22.98 11.53 1.54
N LEU A 6 -22.67 12.24 2.61
CA LEU A 6 -21.55 13.18 2.62
C LEU A 6 -20.36 12.52 3.34
N ILE A 7 -19.21 12.52 2.67
CA ILE A 7 -17.94 12.11 3.30
C ILE A 7 -17.70 13.08 4.45
N ALA A 8 -17.37 12.55 5.64
CA ALA A 8 -17.04 13.40 6.79
C ALA A 8 -15.95 14.41 6.43
N PRO A 9 -16.04 15.67 6.88
CA PRO A 9 -15.09 16.72 6.53
C PRO A 9 -13.63 16.30 6.76
N GLU A 10 -13.36 15.56 7.83
CA GLU A 10 -12.03 15.08 8.21
C GLU A 10 -11.46 14.11 7.17
N ASN A 11 -12.28 13.19 6.65
CA ASN A 11 -11.87 12.27 5.60
C ASN A 11 -11.60 13.01 4.27
N ALA A 12 -12.48 13.95 3.90
CA ALA A 12 -12.32 14.76 2.70
C ALA A 12 -11.06 15.63 2.79
N LEU A 13 -10.83 16.24 3.95
CA LEU A 13 -9.66 17.06 4.23
C LEU A 13 -8.36 16.25 4.18
N ALA A 14 -8.33 15.10 4.85
CA ALA A 14 -7.18 14.20 4.84
C ALA A 14 -6.84 13.75 3.42
N LEU A 15 -7.86 13.38 2.63
CA LEU A 15 -7.69 12.98 1.23
C LEU A 15 -7.17 14.12 0.36
N ALA A 16 -7.73 15.33 0.51
CA ALA A 16 -7.28 16.52 -0.24
C ALA A 16 -5.83 16.87 0.06
N LEU A 17 -5.37 16.68 1.31
CA LEU A 17 -4.01 16.98 1.73
C LEU A 17 -2.97 15.95 1.29
N VAL A 18 -3.36 14.69 1.02
CA VAL A 18 -2.45 13.69 0.44
C VAL A 18 -2.39 13.71 -1.08
N ALA A 19 -3.25 14.46 -1.75
CA ALA A 19 -3.26 14.59 -3.21
C ALA A 19 -1.95 15.12 -3.79
N THR A 20 -1.77 15.04 -5.11
CA THR A 20 -0.64 15.67 -5.83
C THR A 20 -0.56 17.18 -5.56
N ARG A 21 0.63 17.75 -5.69
CA ARG A 21 0.86 19.19 -5.48
C ARG A 21 -0.09 20.03 -6.33
N ALA A 22 -0.16 19.73 -7.61
CA ALA A 22 -1.04 20.45 -8.55
C ALA A 22 -2.50 20.42 -8.09
N ARG A 23 -2.99 19.25 -7.64
CA ARG A 23 -4.38 19.13 -7.15
C ARG A 23 -4.59 19.84 -5.81
N ARG A 24 -3.62 19.84 -4.89
CA ARG A 24 -3.70 20.61 -3.64
C ARG A 24 -3.76 22.10 -3.89
N GLU A 25 -2.95 22.61 -4.81
CA GLU A 25 -2.93 24.02 -5.20
C GLU A 25 -4.26 24.44 -5.85
N ALA A 26 -4.75 23.65 -6.81
CA ALA A 26 -6.04 23.91 -7.46
C ALA A 26 -7.23 23.88 -6.49
N ASN A 27 -7.15 23.13 -5.39
CA ASN A 27 -8.23 23.00 -4.40
C ASN A 27 -7.94 23.70 -3.08
N ARG A 28 -7.02 24.66 -3.04
CA ARG A 28 -6.60 25.35 -1.81
C ARG A 28 -7.78 25.94 -1.01
N SER A 29 -8.70 26.65 -1.67
CA SER A 29 -9.89 27.22 -1.02
C SER A 29 -10.80 26.16 -0.41
N THR A 30 -11.03 25.07 -1.13
CA THR A 30 -11.82 23.93 -0.63
C THR A 30 -11.15 23.26 0.57
N ILE A 31 -9.82 23.13 0.59
CA ILE A 31 -9.06 22.62 1.72
C ILE A 31 -9.26 23.48 2.96
N VAL A 32 -9.17 24.82 2.81
CA VAL A 32 -9.40 25.76 3.92
C VAL A 32 -10.84 25.69 4.42
N GLU A 33 -11.83 25.61 3.53
CA GLU A 33 -13.24 25.42 3.89
C GLU A 33 -13.47 24.10 4.65
N LEU A 34 -12.90 22.99 4.18
CA LEU A 34 -12.99 21.71 4.87
C LEU A 34 -12.34 21.78 6.26
N ALA A 35 -11.21 22.45 6.39
CA ALA A 35 -10.52 22.64 7.66
C ALA A 35 -11.34 23.43 8.66
N SER A 36 -12.08 24.47 8.22
CA SER A 36 -12.95 25.26 9.11
C SER A 36 -14.15 24.47 9.66
N ARG A 37 -14.50 23.34 9.03
CA ARG A 37 -15.63 22.47 9.40
C ARG A 37 -15.20 21.18 10.08
N ALA A 38 -13.91 20.88 10.08
CA ALA A 38 -13.36 19.63 10.61
C ALA A 38 -13.26 19.67 12.15
N ASP A 39 -13.61 18.56 12.80
CA ASP A 39 -13.24 18.31 14.18
C ASP A 39 -11.77 17.88 14.25
N PHE A 40 -10.91 18.72 14.83
CA PHE A 40 -9.45 18.48 14.88
C PHE A 40 -9.07 17.24 15.71
N ARG A 41 -9.87 16.83 16.70
CA ARG A 41 -9.61 15.60 17.46
C ARG A 41 -9.91 14.37 16.63
N THR A 42 -11.02 14.38 15.90
CA THR A 42 -11.40 13.31 14.96
C THR A 42 -10.39 13.22 13.81
N LEU A 43 -9.97 14.36 13.27
CA LEU A 43 -8.93 14.42 12.24
C LEU A 43 -7.60 13.84 12.75
N GLU A 44 -7.15 14.22 13.94
CA GLU A 44 -5.94 13.68 14.54
C GLU A 44 -6.00 12.17 14.72
N ALA A 45 -7.10 11.67 15.30
CA ALA A 45 -7.29 10.23 15.49
C ALA A 45 -7.23 9.46 14.17
N LEU A 46 -7.89 10.00 13.11
CA LEU A 46 -7.83 9.45 11.76
C LEU A 46 -6.39 9.41 11.24
N LEU A 47 -5.68 10.53 11.31
CA LEU A 47 -4.33 10.66 10.77
C LEU A 47 -3.31 9.81 11.53
N ARG A 48 -3.43 9.69 12.85
CA ARG A 48 -2.60 8.77 13.66
C ARG A 48 -2.83 7.33 13.28
N ALA A 49 -4.10 6.91 13.14
CA ALA A 49 -4.45 5.55 12.74
C ALA A 49 -3.92 5.17 11.34
N GLN A 50 -3.72 6.17 10.48
CA GLN A 50 -3.15 6.02 9.14
C GLN A 50 -1.63 6.23 9.07
N GLY A 51 -0.98 6.61 10.19
CA GLY A 51 0.44 6.98 10.21
C GLY A 51 0.77 8.26 9.41
N MET A 52 -0.22 9.16 9.27
CA MET A 52 -0.12 10.32 8.37
C MET A 52 -0.14 11.67 9.10
N LEU A 53 -0.16 11.67 10.44
CA LEU A 53 -0.29 12.92 11.19
C LEU A 53 0.91 13.85 10.97
N SER A 54 2.14 13.34 10.85
CA SER A 54 3.32 14.15 10.52
C SER A 54 3.16 14.85 9.16
N LEU A 55 2.98 14.10 8.08
CA LEU A 55 2.92 14.66 6.73
C LEU A 55 1.70 15.56 6.53
N VAL A 56 0.51 15.07 6.86
CA VAL A 56 -0.77 15.77 6.60
C VAL A 56 -0.95 16.92 7.57
N GLY A 57 -0.62 16.74 8.85
CA GLY A 57 -0.70 17.80 9.86
C GLY A 57 0.18 19.00 9.50
N ARG A 58 1.44 18.76 9.10
CA ARG A 58 2.33 19.83 8.64
C ARG A 58 1.84 20.54 7.37
N ARG A 59 1.27 19.78 6.40
CA ARG A 59 0.67 20.38 5.21
C ARG A 59 -0.51 21.26 5.57
N LEU A 60 -1.35 20.84 6.52
CA LEU A 60 -2.49 21.61 7.00
C LEU A 60 -2.02 22.90 7.70
N LEU A 61 -1.08 22.80 8.63
CA LEU A 61 -0.57 23.96 9.40
C LEU A 61 0.16 24.99 8.53
N LYS A 62 0.57 24.64 7.30
CA LYS A 62 1.09 25.62 6.31
C LYS A 62 -0.02 26.37 5.58
N LEU A 63 -1.28 25.93 5.68
CA LEU A 63 -2.42 26.46 4.92
C LEU A 63 -3.37 27.28 5.80
N ILE A 64 -3.42 27.01 7.11
CA ILE A 64 -4.32 27.64 8.06
C ILE A 64 -3.52 28.13 9.29
N ASP A 65 -3.99 29.22 9.88
CA ASP A 65 -3.41 29.86 11.08
C ASP A 65 -4.31 29.76 12.32
N TYR A 66 -5.51 29.21 12.18
CA TYR A 66 -6.52 29.09 13.23
C TYR A 66 -6.66 27.67 13.83
N ALA A 67 -5.69 26.80 13.61
CA ALA A 67 -5.70 25.47 14.24
C ALA A 67 -5.57 25.61 15.78
N PRO A 68 -6.30 24.78 16.58
CA PRO A 68 -6.17 24.80 18.03
C PRO A 68 -4.72 24.54 18.49
N ASP A 69 -4.25 25.29 19.48
CA ASP A 69 -2.87 25.19 19.98
C ASP A 69 -2.50 23.76 20.39
N ASP A 70 -3.43 23.06 21.06
CA ASP A 70 -3.24 21.68 21.48
C ASP A 70 -3.10 20.71 20.29
N PHE A 71 -3.77 20.97 19.16
CA PHE A 71 -3.56 20.20 17.92
C PHE A 71 -2.19 20.50 17.32
N VAL A 72 -1.79 21.78 17.28
CA VAL A 72 -0.47 22.19 16.76
C VAL A 72 0.66 21.52 17.55
N GLU A 73 0.56 21.52 18.88
CA GLU A 73 1.55 20.87 19.75
C GLU A 73 1.61 19.35 19.48
N ARG A 74 0.46 18.68 19.40
CA ARG A 74 0.43 17.23 19.12
C ARG A 74 0.97 16.88 17.74
N VAL A 75 0.75 17.71 16.72
CA VAL A 75 1.38 17.50 15.39
C VAL A 75 2.89 17.62 15.49
N ARG A 76 3.40 18.66 16.19
CA ARG A 76 4.85 18.86 16.37
C ARG A 76 5.51 17.74 17.16
N ASP A 77 4.85 17.27 18.23
CA ASP A 77 5.37 16.17 19.04
C ASP A 77 5.42 14.86 18.26
N TYR A 78 4.35 14.56 17.54
CA TYR A 78 4.29 13.38 16.68
C TYR A 78 5.34 13.45 15.57
N ASP A 79 5.53 14.61 14.97
CA ASP A 79 6.54 14.83 13.94
C ASP A 79 7.95 14.56 14.47
N ARG A 80 8.30 15.12 15.66
CA ARG A 80 9.60 14.84 16.31
C ARG A 80 9.80 13.35 16.61
N GLN A 81 8.75 12.67 17.07
CA GLN A 81 8.79 11.24 17.35
C GLN A 81 9.03 10.43 16.06
N THR A 82 8.27 10.72 15.00
CA THR A 82 8.36 9.98 13.73
C THR A 82 9.66 10.26 12.99
N GLN A 83 10.24 11.46 13.11
CA GLN A 83 11.58 11.75 12.58
C GLN A 83 12.65 10.89 13.26
N ARG A 84 12.64 10.80 14.60
CA ARG A 84 13.59 9.93 15.33
C ARG A 84 13.43 8.46 14.93
N GLN A 85 12.20 7.99 14.85
CA GLN A 85 11.89 6.64 14.39
C GLN A 85 12.35 6.40 12.95
N GLY A 86 12.14 7.36 12.06
CA GLY A 86 12.58 7.31 10.67
C GLY A 86 14.10 7.20 10.55
N VAL A 87 14.86 8.02 11.30
CA VAL A 87 16.34 7.94 11.35
C VAL A 87 16.80 6.56 11.83
N GLN A 88 16.23 6.08 12.93
CA GLN A 88 16.58 4.76 13.48
C GLN A 88 16.32 3.65 12.46
N GLN A 89 15.15 3.66 11.84
CA GLN A 89 14.75 2.65 10.86
C GLN A 89 15.62 2.70 9.59
N GLN A 90 15.98 3.91 9.14
CA GLN A 90 16.91 4.10 8.02
C GLN A 90 18.26 3.47 8.31
N LEU A 91 18.86 3.77 9.48
CA LEU A 91 20.15 3.22 9.88
C LEU A 91 20.13 1.69 9.95
N ILE A 92 19.03 1.11 10.49
CA ILE A 92 18.86 -0.33 10.54
C ILE A 92 18.73 -0.90 9.13
N THR A 93 17.94 -0.28 8.23
CA THR A 93 17.78 -0.71 6.85
C THR A 93 19.12 -0.74 6.11
N ILE A 94 19.91 0.34 6.22
CA ILE A 94 21.25 0.43 5.62
C ILE A 94 22.17 -0.68 6.15
N ARG A 95 22.18 -0.91 7.47
CA ARG A 95 22.99 -1.96 8.08
C ARG A 95 22.61 -3.36 7.60
N LEU A 96 21.31 -3.66 7.49
CA LEU A 96 20.83 -4.96 7.03
C LEU A 96 21.15 -5.17 5.55
N ALA A 97 20.93 -4.14 4.72
CA ALA A 97 21.25 -4.18 3.30
C ALA A 97 22.76 -4.37 3.07
N ALA A 98 23.60 -3.68 3.83
CA ALA A 98 25.06 -3.83 3.76
C ALA A 98 25.49 -5.27 4.13
N ALA A 99 24.99 -5.84 5.21
CA ALA A 99 25.33 -7.20 5.63
C ALA A 99 24.93 -8.26 4.59
N LEU A 100 23.76 -8.08 3.93
CA LEU A 100 23.34 -8.95 2.82
C LEU A 100 24.24 -8.77 1.60
N THR A 101 24.61 -7.53 1.27
CA THR A 101 25.54 -7.23 0.17
C THR A 101 26.93 -7.82 0.42
N ASP A 102 27.46 -7.73 1.64
CA ASP A 102 28.75 -8.31 2.03
C ASP A 102 28.74 -9.85 1.91
N ALA A 103 27.58 -10.47 2.07
CA ALA A 103 27.37 -11.91 1.82
C ALA A 103 27.14 -12.25 0.34
N GLY A 104 27.23 -11.28 -0.58
CA GLY A 104 27.00 -11.46 -2.01
C GLY A 104 25.52 -11.50 -2.41
N ILE A 105 24.61 -11.17 -1.50
CA ILE A 105 23.16 -11.18 -1.74
C ILE A 105 22.70 -9.79 -2.17
N ARG A 106 22.20 -9.70 -3.40
CA ARG A 106 21.65 -8.45 -3.93
C ARG A 106 20.32 -8.09 -3.25
N THR A 107 20.27 -6.93 -2.61
CA THR A 107 19.12 -6.55 -1.75
C THR A 107 18.62 -5.16 -2.08
N LEU A 108 17.29 -5.02 -2.25
CA LEU A 108 16.63 -3.77 -2.58
C LEU A 108 15.61 -3.39 -1.50
N PRO A 109 15.79 -2.28 -0.74
CA PRO A 109 14.73 -1.72 0.09
C PRO A 109 13.56 -1.23 -0.76
N LEU A 110 12.32 -1.66 -0.42
CA LEU A 110 11.14 -1.40 -1.25
C LEU A 110 10.37 -0.13 -0.85
N LYS A 111 10.29 0.13 0.43
CA LYS A 111 9.49 1.21 1.03
C LYS A 111 10.22 1.77 2.26
N GLY A 112 9.48 2.41 3.14
CA GLY A 112 9.99 2.88 4.42
C GLY A 112 10.56 4.29 4.38
N PRO A 113 11.39 4.66 5.36
CA PRO A 113 11.93 6.01 5.50
C PRO A 113 12.78 6.46 4.31
N LEU A 114 13.53 5.55 3.68
CA LEU A 114 14.35 5.84 2.50
C LEU A 114 13.51 6.37 1.32
N LEU A 115 12.36 5.74 1.06
CA LEU A 115 11.40 6.26 0.08
C LEU A 115 10.79 7.57 0.56
N GLY A 116 10.34 7.62 1.83
CA GLY A 116 9.68 8.80 2.41
C GLY A 116 10.54 10.05 2.34
N GLU A 117 11.83 9.94 2.62
CA GLU A 117 12.79 11.05 2.50
C GLU A 117 12.90 11.56 1.08
N ARG A 118 13.00 10.65 0.09
CA ARG A 118 13.13 11.04 -1.32
C ARG A 118 11.89 11.76 -1.85
N ILE A 119 10.69 11.22 -1.60
CA ILE A 119 9.46 11.75 -2.19
C ILE A 119 8.79 12.85 -1.38
N HIS A 120 9.10 12.99 -0.09
CA HIS A 120 8.53 14.03 0.78
C HIS A 120 9.58 14.98 1.37
N GLY A 121 10.87 14.70 1.19
CA GLY A 121 11.97 15.51 1.69
C GLY A 121 12.26 15.34 3.18
N GLU A 122 11.61 14.40 3.87
CA GLU A 122 11.71 14.26 5.32
C GLU A 122 11.51 12.81 5.79
N LEU A 123 12.40 12.30 6.65
CA LEU A 123 12.38 10.93 7.19
C LEU A 123 11.11 10.59 7.97
N GLY A 124 10.56 11.54 8.73
CA GLY A 124 9.36 11.34 9.54
C GLY A 124 8.06 11.42 8.76
N ALA A 125 8.10 11.76 7.47
CA ALA A 125 6.90 11.91 6.65
C ALA A 125 6.18 10.57 6.38
N ARG A 126 6.94 9.47 6.38
CA ARG A 126 6.45 8.12 6.12
C ARG A 126 6.84 7.17 7.26
N VAL A 127 5.93 7.00 8.21
CA VAL A 127 6.09 6.02 9.30
C VAL A 127 5.88 4.61 8.76
N SER A 128 6.80 3.69 9.08
CA SER A 128 6.65 2.25 8.86
C SER A 128 6.85 1.50 10.17
N ALA A 129 6.18 0.36 10.33
CA ALA A 129 6.37 -0.54 11.47
C ALA A 129 7.42 -1.63 11.16
N ASP A 130 7.70 -1.83 9.89
CA ASP A 130 8.46 -2.91 9.28
C ASP A 130 9.54 -2.38 8.33
N ILE A 131 10.49 -3.23 8.01
CA ILE A 131 11.53 -2.98 6.99
C ILE A 131 11.29 -3.98 5.86
N ASP A 132 10.89 -3.46 4.69
CA ASP A 132 10.66 -4.27 3.48
C ASP A 132 11.95 -4.38 2.66
N LEU A 133 12.48 -5.59 2.49
CA LEU A 133 13.66 -5.89 1.68
C LEU A 133 13.30 -6.91 0.58
N LEU A 134 13.69 -6.65 -0.65
CA LEU A 134 13.56 -7.58 -1.76
C LEU A 134 14.89 -8.28 -2.03
N VAL A 135 14.85 -9.60 -2.14
CA VAL A 135 15.96 -10.45 -2.56
C VAL A 135 15.52 -11.40 -3.67
N ALA A 136 16.45 -12.04 -4.36
CA ALA A 136 16.11 -13.10 -5.31
C ALA A 136 15.53 -14.33 -4.57
N SER A 137 14.58 -15.01 -5.21
CA SER A 137 13.86 -16.13 -4.56
C SER A 137 14.75 -17.32 -4.21
N ASP A 138 15.81 -17.55 -4.95
CA ASP A 138 16.83 -18.57 -4.74
C ASP A 138 17.83 -18.18 -3.64
N GLU A 139 17.98 -16.90 -3.34
CA GLU A 139 18.82 -16.37 -2.25
C GLU A 139 18.10 -16.26 -0.90
N LEU A 140 16.78 -16.51 -0.86
CA LEU A 140 15.95 -16.29 0.34
C LEU A 140 16.47 -17.02 1.59
N VAL A 141 16.91 -18.27 1.45
CA VAL A 141 17.41 -19.07 2.59
C VAL A 141 18.71 -18.47 3.11
N ALA A 142 19.65 -18.16 2.23
CA ALA A 142 20.92 -17.54 2.59
C ALA A 142 20.71 -16.17 3.25
N ALA A 143 19.78 -15.36 2.71
CA ALA A 143 19.44 -14.06 3.30
C ALA A 143 18.88 -14.21 4.74
N ILE A 144 18.04 -15.20 5.00
CA ILE A 144 17.53 -15.47 6.34
C ILE A 144 18.65 -15.89 7.29
N GLU A 145 19.62 -16.68 6.81
CA GLU A 145 20.78 -17.08 7.61
C GLU A 145 21.63 -15.87 8.00
N VAL A 146 21.93 -14.98 7.06
CA VAL A 146 22.64 -13.71 7.33
C VAL A 146 21.90 -12.87 8.34
N LEU A 147 20.59 -12.64 8.14
CA LEU A 147 19.77 -11.83 9.06
C LEU A 147 19.68 -12.49 10.45
N SER A 148 19.77 -13.81 10.53
CA SER A 148 19.77 -14.54 11.80
C SER A 148 21.02 -14.25 12.65
N THR A 149 22.16 -13.99 12.02
CA THR A 149 23.39 -13.58 12.72
C THR A 149 23.26 -12.18 13.33
N LEU A 150 22.36 -11.36 12.76
CA LEU A 150 22.03 -10.02 13.25
C LEU A 150 20.87 -9.98 14.24
N GLY A 151 20.42 -11.16 14.70
CA GLY A 151 19.38 -11.29 15.71
C GLY A 151 17.96 -11.31 15.16
N TYR A 152 17.76 -11.47 13.86
CA TYR A 152 16.43 -11.62 13.27
C TYR A 152 16.07 -13.10 13.11
N ARG A 153 14.90 -13.50 13.58
CA ARG A 153 14.48 -14.91 13.55
C ARG A 153 13.04 -15.06 13.07
N ARG A 154 12.76 -16.19 12.44
CA ARG A 154 11.36 -16.56 12.14
C ARG A 154 10.58 -16.72 13.44
N PRO A 155 9.32 -16.27 13.49
CA PRO A 155 8.42 -16.57 14.61
C PRO A 155 8.31 -18.09 14.84
N PRO A 156 8.18 -18.59 16.08
CA PRO A 156 8.16 -20.01 16.39
C PRO A 156 7.07 -20.83 15.68
N ARG A 157 5.99 -20.16 15.19
CA ARG A 157 4.87 -20.78 14.45
C ARG A 157 4.92 -20.53 12.95
N ALA A 158 6.01 -19.99 12.41
CA ALA A 158 6.15 -19.80 10.97
C ALA A 158 6.19 -21.18 10.29
N LEU A 159 5.31 -21.40 9.32
CA LEU A 159 5.36 -22.60 8.47
C LEU A 159 6.65 -22.56 7.65
N PRO A 160 7.27 -23.72 7.37
CA PRO A 160 8.38 -23.79 6.44
C PRO A 160 7.99 -23.11 5.11
N PRO A 161 8.94 -22.45 4.39
CA PRO A 161 8.64 -21.69 3.17
C PRO A 161 7.85 -22.48 2.11
N HIS A 162 8.10 -23.79 2.00
CA HIS A 162 7.41 -24.69 1.06
C HIS A 162 5.99 -25.10 1.49
N LEU A 163 5.62 -24.87 2.74
CA LEU A 163 4.27 -25.15 3.29
C LEU A 163 3.47 -23.87 3.52
N SER A 164 4.13 -22.70 3.54
CA SER A 164 3.40 -21.43 3.59
C SER A 164 2.57 -21.25 2.32
N ARG A 165 1.43 -20.57 2.44
CA ARG A 165 0.74 -20.02 1.24
C ARG A 165 1.80 -19.36 0.37
N PRO A 166 1.58 -19.18 -0.95
CA PRO A 166 2.52 -18.40 -1.75
C PRO A 166 2.58 -16.99 -1.17
N ASN A 167 3.33 -16.87 -0.10
CA ASN A 167 3.64 -15.60 0.51
C ASN A 167 4.52 -14.83 -0.45
N LEU A 168 4.49 -13.54 -0.34
CA LEU A 168 5.35 -12.64 -1.10
C LEU A 168 6.63 -12.34 -0.32
N HIS A 169 6.61 -12.62 0.99
CA HIS A 169 7.67 -12.32 1.94
C HIS A 169 7.69 -13.32 3.11
N GLU A 170 8.80 -13.38 3.81
CA GLU A 170 8.96 -13.98 5.13
C GLU A 170 9.10 -12.86 6.17
N CYS A 171 8.33 -12.97 7.27
CA CYS A 171 8.46 -12.06 8.40
C CYS A 171 9.54 -12.56 9.35
N LEU A 172 10.51 -11.72 9.68
CA LEU A 172 11.56 -11.99 10.64
C LEU A 172 11.45 -11.00 11.80
N ARG A 173 11.39 -11.51 13.03
CA ARG A 173 11.33 -10.70 14.23
C ARG A 173 12.72 -10.54 14.84
N SER A 174 13.00 -9.33 15.30
CA SER A 174 14.19 -9.07 16.08
C SER A 174 14.11 -9.73 17.45
N THR A 175 15.23 -10.21 17.94
CA THR A 175 15.39 -10.70 19.33
C THR A 175 15.58 -9.56 20.33
N VAL A 176 15.80 -8.35 19.84
CA VAL A 176 15.92 -7.11 20.62
C VAL A 176 15.00 -6.08 19.98
N ASP A 177 14.22 -5.38 20.67
CA ASP A 177 13.13 -4.47 20.25
C ASP A 177 13.46 -3.56 19.03
N LEU A 178 13.69 -4.17 17.86
CA LEU A 178 13.91 -3.51 16.57
C LEU A 178 12.72 -3.82 15.62
N PRO A 179 12.51 -2.99 14.58
CA PRO A 179 11.47 -3.22 13.58
C PRO A 179 11.54 -4.63 12.98
N GLU A 180 10.39 -5.24 12.72
CA GLU A 180 10.32 -6.51 11.97
C GLU A 180 10.86 -6.31 10.55
N VAL A 181 11.42 -7.38 9.96
CA VAL A 181 11.85 -7.40 8.57
C VAL A 181 10.90 -8.27 7.77
N GLU A 182 10.30 -7.69 6.72
CA GLU A 182 9.61 -8.42 5.67
C GLU A 182 10.59 -8.66 4.51
N LEU A 183 11.07 -9.89 4.42
CA LEU A 183 12.00 -10.29 3.36
C LEU A 183 11.21 -10.80 2.15
N HIS A 184 11.02 -9.94 1.18
CA HIS A 184 10.26 -10.19 -0.04
C HIS A 184 11.10 -10.89 -1.10
N TRP A 185 10.46 -11.72 -1.93
CA TRP A 185 10.97 -12.21 -3.21
C TRP A 185 10.03 -11.88 -4.38
N ARG A 186 8.85 -11.32 -4.06
CA ARG A 186 7.90 -10.74 -5.02
C ARG A 186 7.09 -9.61 -4.37
N VAL A 187 6.74 -8.62 -5.15
CA VAL A 187 5.91 -7.50 -4.68
C VAL A 187 4.41 -7.78 -4.82
N HIS A 188 4.03 -8.68 -5.74
CA HIS A 188 2.62 -9.01 -5.98
C HIS A 188 2.39 -10.48 -6.35
N HIS A 189 1.20 -10.99 -6.03
CA HIS A 189 0.85 -12.42 -6.23
C HIS A 189 0.81 -12.85 -7.70
N TYR A 190 0.46 -11.96 -8.62
CA TYR A 190 0.25 -12.31 -10.03
C TYR A 190 1.51 -12.13 -10.88
N GLU A 191 2.47 -11.36 -10.41
CA GLU A 191 3.70 -11.17 -11.13
C GLU A 191 4.57 -12.44 -11.08
N GLN A 192 5.30 -12.68 -12.14
CA GLN A 192 6.18 -13.85 -12.25
C GLN A 192 7.66 -13.47 -12.26
N ARG A 193 8.00 -12.37 -12.94
CA ARG A 193 9.39 -11.96 -13.19
C ARG A 193 9.65 -10.49 -12.90
N PHE A 194 8.62 -9.70 -12.63
CA PHE A 194 8.76 -8.27 -12.44
C PHE A 194 9.73 -7.93 -11.30
N SER A 195 9.55 -8.56 -10.13
CA SER A 195 10.41 -8.30 -8.96
C SER A 195 11.87 -8.66 -9.21
N ALA A 196 12.14 -9.79 -9.87
CA ALA A 196 13.50 -10.18 -10.22
C ALA A 196 14.13 -9.21 -11.24
N ALA A 197 13.36 -8.78 -12.23
CA ALA A 197 13.82 -7.80 -13.22
C ALA A 197 14.07 -6.41 -12.59
N MET A 198 13.19 -5.95 -11.69
CA MET A 198 13.37 -4.73 -10.92
C MET A 198 14.64 -4.79 -10.06
N LEU A 199 14.86 -5.91 -9.35
CA LEU A 199 16.08 -6.12 -8.56
C LEU A 199 17.34 -6.10 -9.43
N ALA A 200 17.29 -6.71 -10.61
CA ALA A 200 18.42 -6.74 -11.55
C ALA A 200 18.78 -5.34 -12.10
N ARG A 201 17.77 -4.49 -12.35
CA ARG A 201 17.95 -3.11 -12.85
C ARG A 201 18.27 -2.09 -11.76
N ALA A 202 18.11 -2.47 -10.48
CA ALA A 202 18.36 -1.55 -9.38
C ALA A 202 19.81 -1.10 -9.32
N GLU A 203 20.04 0.19 -9.02
CA GLU A 203 21.36 0.84 -9.00
C GLU A 203 21.71 1.31 -7.58
N PRO A 204 23.01 1.42 -7.23
CA PRO A 204 23.42 1.95 -5.94
C PRO A 204 22.96 3.40 -5.74
N GLY A 205 22.31 3.68 -4.61
CA GLY A 205 21.99 5.02 -4.16
C GLY A 205 23.13 5.64 -3.32
N PRO A 206 23.03 6.93 -2.97
CA PRO A 206 24.05 7.66 -2.20
C PRO A 206 24.23 7.15 -0.77
N ASP A 207 23.27 6.40 -0.26
CA ASP A 207 23.29 5.74 1.06
C ASP A 207 23.88 4.32 1.02
N GLY A 208 24.35 3.88 -0.16
CA GLY A 208 24.89 2.53 -0.40
C GLY A 208 23.81 1.46 -0.60
N CYS A 209 22.52 1.78 -0.38
CA CYS A 209 21.42 0.87 -0.68
C CYS A 209 21.09 0.90 -2.18
N LEU A 210 20.63 -0.24 -2.72
CA LEU A 210 20.09 -0.27 -4.08
C LEU A 210 18.79 0.55 -4.14
N ARG A 211 18.56 1.17 -5.30
CA ARG A 211 17.33 1.89 -5.64
C ARG A 211 16.76 1.36 -6.95
N PRO A 212 15.45 1.15 -7.04
CA PRO A 212 14.83 0.74 -8.29
C PRO A 212 14.90 1.89 -9.30
N ALA A 213 14.90 1.56 -10.59
CA ALA A 213 14.63 2.56 -11.62
C ALA A 213 13.25 3.21 -11.38
N ALA A 214 13.10 4.48 -11.76
CA ALA A 214 11.88 5.22 -11.49
C ALA A 214 10.58 4.53 -12.01
N PRO A 215 10.53 3.99 -13.24
CA PRO A 215 9.36 3.24 -13.72
C PRO A 215 9.07 1.98 -12.89
N ASP A 216 10.12 1.25 -12.50
CA ASP A 216 9.99 0.04 -11.67
C ASP A 216 9.41 0.38 -10.29
N GLU A 217 9.88 1.46 -9.67
CA GLU A 217 9.42 1.89 -8.36
C GLU A 217 7.95 2.29 -8.39
N LEU A 218 7.52 3.04 -9.42
CA LEU A 218 6.13 3.40 -9.59
C LEU A 218 5.24 2.17 -9.75
N ILE A 219 5.64 1.22 -10.60
CA ILE A 219 4.92 -0.04 -10.79
C ILE A 219 4.84 -0.81 -9.47
N ALA A 220 5.93 -0.91 -8.72
CA ALA A 220 5.92 -1.57 -7.42
C ALA A 220 4.96 -0.89 -6.42
N LEU A 221 4.95 0.45 -6.36
CA LEU A 221 4.02 1.21 -5.51
C LEU A 221 2.55 1.02 -5.92
N LEU A 222 2.25 1.01 -7.21
CA LEU A 222 0.91 0.70 -7.73
C LEU A 222 0.48 -0.72 -7.36
N LEU A 223 1.38 -1.69 -7.45
CA LEU A 223 1.12 -3.08 -7.06
C LEU A 223 0.88 -3.22 -5.56
N PHE A 224 1.65 -2.55 -4.71
CA PHE A 224 1.38 -2.49 -3.26
C PHE A 224 0.01 -1.87 -2.98
N TYR A 225 -0.32 -0.78 -3.66
CA TYR A 225 -1.62 -0.12 -3.50
C TYR A 225 -2.78 -1.03 -3.90
N ALA A 226 -2.67 -1.75 -5.03
CA ALA A 226 -3.65 -2.75 -5.46
C ALA A 226 -3.78 -3.90 -4.46
N ARG A 227 -2.64 -4.46 -3.99
CA ARG A 227 -2.57 -5.55 -3.03
C ARG A 227 -3.26 -5.23 -1.70
N ASP A 228 -3.12 -4.00 -1.24
CA ASP A 228 -3.73 -3.53 -0.01
C ASP A 228 -5.17 -3.03 -0.22
N GLY A 229 -5.79 -3.39 -1.36
CA GLY A 229 -7.19 -3.08 -1.69
C GLY A 229 -7.43 -1.61 -1.99
N MET A 230 -6.41 -0.89 -2.43
CA MET A 230 -6.41 0.56 -2.68
C MET A 230 -6.95 1.33 -1.46
N ALA A 231 -6.59 0.85 -0.27
CA ALA A 231 -7.02 1.36 1.01
C ALA A 231 -5.93 2.22 1.66
N GLY A 232 -6.39 3.14 2.52
CA GLY A 232 -5.51 3.96 3.34
C GLY A 232 -4.87 5.14 2.62
N LEU A 233 -4.43 6.10 3.42
CA LEU A 233 -3.82 7.33 2.95
C LEU A 233 -2.34 7.16 2.61
N ARG A 234 -1.65 6.22 3.26
CA ARG A 234 -0.19 6.11 3.19
C ARG A 234 0.30 5.77 1.78
N LEU A 235 -0.20 4.69 1.18
CA LEU A 235 0.20 4.31 -0.18
C LEU A 235 -0.30 5.30 -1.23
N LEU A 236 -1.45 5.94 -1.02
CA LEU A 236 -1.89 7.03 -1.87
C LEU A 236 -0.94 8.23 -1.78
N ALA A 237 -0.48 8.59 -0.58
CA ALA A 237 0.51 9.65 -0.38
C ALA A 237 1.88 9.29 -0.98
N ASP A 238 2.28 8.01 -0.90
CA ASP A 238 3.49 7.51 -1.55
C ASP A 238 3.39 7.72 -3.08
N LEU A 239 2.29 7.33 -3.71
CA LEU A 239 2.06 7.49 -5.15
C LEU A 239 2.02 8.97 -5.58
N THR A 240 1.30 9.80 -4.84
CA THR A 240 1.20 11.24 -5.18
C THR A 240 2.48 12.00 -4.91
N GLY A 241 3.20 11.66 -3.82
CA GLY A 241 4.51 12.21 -3.52
C GLY A 241 5.58 11.76 -4.53
N TRP A 242 5.51 10.49 -4.94
CA TRP A 242 6.37 9.98 -6.01
C TRP A 242 6.16 10.74 -7.31
N TRP A 243 4.90 10.97 -7.71
CA TRP A 243 4.57 11.78 -8.87
C TRP A 243 5.06 13.23 -8.74
N ASP A 244 4.85 13.86 -7.59
CA ASP A 244 5.30 15.24 -7.32
C ASP A 244 6.83 15.38 -7.41
N HIS A 245 7.58 14.29 -7.25
CA HIS A 245 9.05 14.27 -7.28
C HIS A 245 9.63 13.85 -8.64
N PHE A 246 9.07 12.83 -9.27
CA PHE A 246 9.61 12.21 -10.48
C PHE A 246 8.77 12.45 -11.75
N GLY A 247 7.54 12.96 -11.60
CA GLY A 247 6.59 13.04 -12.72
C GLY A 247 7.10 13.83 -13.93
N ASP A 248 7.86 14.90 -13.69
CA ASP A 248 8.41 15.74 -14.76
C ASP A 248 9.57 15.07 -15.52
N THR A 249 10.23 14.07 -14.92
CA THR A 249 11.37 13.36 -15.51
C THR A 249 10.99 11.99 -16.04
N LEU A 250 9.78 11.52 -15.73
CA LEU A 250 9.31 10.21 -16.12
C LEU A 250 8.97 10.16 -17.60
N ILE A 251 9.53 9.20 -18.30
CA ILE A 251 9.14 8.87 -19.67
C ILE A 251 7.93 7.92 -19.60
N ALA A 252 6.74 8.45 -19.81
CA ALA A 252 5.46 7.71 -19.69
C ALA A 252 5.43 6.41 -20.53
N VAL A 253 6.02 6.45 -21.72
CA VAL A 253 6.15 5.28 -22.60
C VAL A 253 6.87 4.11 -21.92
N GLU A 254 7.83 4.39 -21.03
CA GLU A 254 8.57 3.34 -20.31
C GLU A 254 7.68 2.58 -19.32
N VAL A 255 6.79 3.30 -18.60
CA VAL A 255 5.88 2.66 -17.63
C VAL A 255 4.89 1.75 -18.33
N ASP A 256 4.27 2.22 -19.42
CA ASP A 256 3.32 1.44 -20.21
C ASP A 256 3.99 0.23 -20.88
N HIS A 257 5.17 0.43 -21.46
CA HIS A 257 5.96 -0.65 -22.06
C HIS A 257 6.30 -1.74 -21.02
N LEU A 258 6.86 -1.32 -19.89
CA LEU A 258 7.21 -2.24 -18.80
C LEU A 258 5.98 -2.97 -18.24
N ALA A 259 4.83 -2.30 -18.14
CA ALA A 259 3.58 -2.95 -17.75
C ALA A 259 3.14 -4.01 -18.75
N ARG A 260 3.27 -3.76 -20.05
CA ARG A 260 2.90 -4.69 -21.12
C ARG A 260 3.82 -5.91 -21.20
N GLU A 261 5.07 -5.80 -20.79
CA GLU A 261 5.97 -6.96 -20.62
C GLU A 261 5.47 -7.94 -19.56
N HIS A 262 4.61 -7.46 -18.63
CA HIS A 262 4.05 -8.24 -17.53
C HIS A 262 2.50 -8.26 -17.55
N PRO A 263 1.86 -8.85 -18.56
CA PRO A 263 0.41 -8.71 -18.80
C PRO A 263 -0.48 -9.19 -17.64
N ALA A 264 0.04 -10.06 -16.79
CA ALA A 264 -0.68 -10.57 -15.61
C ALA A 264 -0.95 -9.50 -14.55
N ILE A 265 -0.13 -8.45 -14.48
CA ILE A 265 -0.29 -7.37 -13.49
C ILE A 265 -0.99 -6.13 -14.05
N VAL A 266 -1.19 -6.03 -15.36
CA VAL A 266 -1.82 -4.85 -15.99
C VAL A 266 -3.17 -4.48 -15.37
N PRO A 267 -4.12 -5.41 -15.12
CA PRO A 267 -5.38 -5.04 -14.46
C PRO A 267 -5.19 -4.44 -13.07
N ALA A 268 -4.21 -4.92 -12.31
CA ALA A 268 -3.90 -4.37 -10.98
C ALA A 268 -3.31 -2.96 -11.09
N LEU A 269 -2.35 -2.76 -11.99
CA LEU A 269 -1.69 -1.47 -12.21
C LEU A 269 -2.68 -0.39 -12.65
N THR A 270 -3.46 -0.68 -13.70
CA THR A 270 -4.40 0.30 -14.26
C THR A 270 -5.54 0.62 -13.30
N THR A 271 -6.04 -0.39 -12.57
CA THR A 271 -7.06 -0.16 -11.53
C THR A 271 -6.52 0.70 -10.39
N ALA A 272 -5.30 0.44 -9.92
CA ALA A 272 -4.64 1.23 -8.88
C ALA A 272 -4.38 2.67 -9.35
N ALA A 273 -3.88 2.85 -10.59
CA ALA A 273 -3.60 4.16 -11.16
C ALA A 273 -4.88 5.02 -11.30
N LEU A 274 -5.95 4.46 -11.87
CA LEU A 274 -7.24 5.17 -11.99
C LEU A 274 -7.87 5.46 -10.61
N THR A 275 -7.67 4.59 -9.63
CA THR A 275 -8.11 4.86 -8.25
C THR A 275 -7.28 5.99 -7.63
N ALA A 276 -5.96 5.98 -7.80
CA ALA A 276 -5.08 7.04 -7.32
C ALA A 276 -5.33 8.38 -8.07
N GLN A 277 -5.66 8.35 -9.36
CA GLN A 277 -6.08 9.53 -10.12
C GLN A 277 -7.33 10.14 -9.51
N ARG A 278 -8.34 9.32 -9.30
CA ARG A 278 -9.61 9.78 -8.73
C ARG A 278 -9.45 10.36 -7.34
N LEU A 279 -8.73 9.68 -6.46
CA LEU A 279 -8.58 10.06 -5.05
C LEU A 279 -7.51 11.13 -4.85
N GLY A 280 -6.35 10.98 -5.47
CA GLY A 280 -5.16 11.79 -5.22
C GLY A 280 -4.71 12.68 -6.39
N GLY A 281 -5.27 12.51 -7.59
CA GLY A 281 -4.89 13.29 -8.77
C GLY A 281 -3.63 12.77 -9.47
N LEU A 282 -3.24 11.49 -9.27
CA LEU A 282 -2.20 10.87 -10.09
C LEU A 282 -2.68 10.83 -11.56
N PRO A 283 -1.94 11.36 -12.53
CA PRO A 283 -2.42 11.42 -13.93
C PRO A 283 -2.22 10.06 -14.63
N ALA A 284 -3.17 9.14 -14.47
CA ALA A 284 -3.08 7.78 -14.99
C ALA A 284 -2.98 7.75 -16.54
N GLU A 285 -3.59 8.71 -17.21
CA GLU A 285 -3.50 8.90 -18.67
C GLU A 285 -2.12 9.34 -19.18
N HIS A 286 -1.27 9.84 -18.30
CA HIS A 286 0.13 10.11 -18.63
C HIS A 286 1.04 8.88 -18.37
N LEU A 287 0.54 7.88 -17.66
CA LEU A 287 1.31 6.67 -17.30
C LEU A 287 1.04 5.51 -18.24
N PHE A 288 -0.19 5.43 -18.78
CA PHE A 288 -0.64 4.27 -19.55
C PHE A 288 -1.43 4.73 -20.78
N GLU A 289 -1.22 4.05 -21.89
CA GLU A 289 -2.02 4.21 -23.10
C GLU A 289 -3.51 3.86 -22.85
N PRO A 290 -4.45 4.45 -23.61
CA PRO A 290 -5.88 4.20 -23.44
C PRO A 290 -6.25 2.69 -23.53
N GLU A 291 -5.58 1.94 -24.40
CA GLU A 291 -5.78 0.50 -24.54
C GLU A 291 -5.38 -0.23 -23.24
N THR A 292 -4.25 0.13 -22.65
CA THR A 292 -3.78 -0.43 -21.39
C THR A 292 -4.75 -0.07 -20.26
N LEU A 293 -5.18 1.20 -20.16
CA LEU A 293 -6.15 1.67 -19.16
C LEU A 293 -7.50 0.96 -19.26
N SER A 294 -7.93 0.53 -20.47
CA SER A 294 -9.17 -0.22 -20.66
C SER A 294 -9.22 -1.56 -19.92
N ARG A 295 -8.05 -2.07 -19.49
CA ARG A 295 -7.92 -3.30 -18.68
C ARG A 295 -8.26 -3.13 -17.20
N ALA A 296 -8.54 -1.91 -16.75
CA ALA A 296 -8.88 -1.64 -15.35
C ALA A 296 -10.22 -2.27 -14.94
N SER A 297 -10.29 -2.73 -13.69
CA SER A 297 -11.49 -3.34 -13.12
C SER A 297 -12.34 -2.31 -12.37
N HIS A 298 -13.37 -1.78 -13.01
CA HIS A 298 -14.33 -0.89 -12.36
C HIS A 298 -15.00 -1.49 -11.09
N PRO A 299 -15.36 -2.80 -11.05
CA PRO A 299 -15.85 -3.41 -9.82
C PRO A 299 -14.82 -3.38 -8.68
N ALA A 300 -13.53 -3.63 -8.97
CA ALA A 300 -12.49 -3.55 -7.97
C ALA A 300 -12.32 -2.11 -7.44
N MET A 301 -12.39 -1.10 -8.31
CA MET A 301 -12.39 0.30 -7.90
C MET A 301 -13.56 0.64 -6.95
N ARG A 302 -14.77 0.11 -7.19
CA ARG A 302 -15.95 0.31 -6.32
C ARG A 302 -15.80 -0.37 -4.96
N LEU A 303 -15.05 -1.45 -4.87
CA LEU A 303 -14.76 -2.18 -3.63
C LEU A 303 -13.60 -1.57 -2.85
N SER A 304 -12.87 -0.60 -3.41
CA SER A 304 -11.76 0.04 -2.70
C SER A 304 -12.21 0.56 -1.33
N ASN A 305 -11.33 0.41 -0.33
CA ASN A 305 -11.69 0.62 1.07
C ASN A 305 -11.51 2.07 1.52
N TRP A 306 -11.67 3.05 0.64
CA TRP A 306 -11.64 4.44 1.05
C TRP A 306 -13.05 5.07 1.07
N PRO A 307 -13.38 5.86 2.09
CA PRO A 307 -12.68 5.95 3.39
C PRO A 307 -12.78 4.61 4.14
N MET A 308 -11.75 4.25 4.92
CA MET A 308 -11.67 2.97 5.65
C MET A 308 -12.83 2.85 6.66
N ARG A 309 -14.00 2.52 6.17
CA ARG A 309 -15.21 2.31 6.97
C ARG A 309 -15.54 0.82 7.02
N GLY A 310 -15.87 0.35 8.20
CA GLY A 310 -16.35 -1.00 8.40
C GLY A 310 -15.51 -1.80 9.41
N ARG A 311 -16.00 -3.00 9.71
CA ARG A 311 -15.29 -3.94 10.59
C ARG A 311 -14.04 -4.46 9.85
N LYS A 312 -12.95 -4.73 10.56
CA LYS A 312 -11.71 -5.32 10.00
C LYS A 312 -12.00 -6.53 9.09
N SER A 313 -13.00 -7.34 9.45
CA SER A 313 -13.42 -8.50 8.66
C SER A 313 -14.02 -8.14 7.30
N GLN A 314 -14.72 -7.01 7.19
CA GLN A 314 -15.28 -6.53 5.92
C GLN A 314 -14.20 -5.97 5.01
N ILE A 315 -13.25 -5.22 5.58
CA ILE A 315 -12.09 -4.71 4.84
C ILE A 315 -11.31 -5.89 4.25
N ALA A 316 -11.03 -6.93 5.03
CA ALA A 316 -10.34 -8.14 4.55
C ALA A 316 -11.11 -8.84 3.41
N ALA A 317 -12.45 -8.89 3.48
CA ALA A 317 -13.28 -9.46 2.41
C ALA A 317 -13.22 -8.62 1.13
N ASN A 318 -13.27 -7.29 1.25
CA ASN A 318 -13.14 -6.40 0.10
C ASN A 318 -11.77 -6.57 -0.58
N VAL A 319 -10.68 -6.61 0.21
CA VAL A 319 -9.33 -6.86 -0.31
C VAL A 319 -9.27 -8.21 -1.04
N ALA A 320 -9.82 -9.27 -0.46
CA ALA A 320 -9.85 -10.59 -1.09
C ALA A 320 -10.65 -10.62 -2.41
N LEU A 321 -11.77 -9.87 -2.49
CA LEU A 321 -12.56 -9.76 -3.72
C LEU A 321 -11.86 -8.90 -4.77
N ILE A 322 -11.24 -7.79 -4.37
CA ILE A 322 -10.40 -6.98 -5.26
C ILE A 322 -9.30 -7.85 -5.86
N ASP A 323 -8.62 -8.63 -5.03
CA ASP A 323 -7.59 -9.57 -5.45
C ASP A 323 -8.12 -10.56 -6.50
N LEU A 324 -9.27 -11.18 -6.25
CA LEU A 324 -9.92 -12.09 -7.20
C LEU A 324 -10.33 -11.41 -8.52
N LEU A 325 -10.79 -10.17 -8.47
CA LEU A 325 -11.19 -9.41 -9.66
C LEU A 325 -10.01 -9.00 -10.53
N LEU A 326 -8.87 -8.68 -9.90
CA LEU A 326 -7.65 -8.26 -10.57
C LEU A 326 -6.81 -9.44 -11.10
N MET A 327 -7.06 -10.63 -10.57
CA MET A 327 -6.30 -11.85 -10.87
C MET A 327 -6.51 -12.35 -12.29
N PRO A 328 -5.45 -12.84 -12.96
CA PRO A 328 -5.58 -13.54 -14.23
C PRO A 328 -6.55 -14.72 -14.14
N PRO A 329 -7.43 -14.94 -15.16
CA PRO A 329 -8.42 -16.01 -15.14
C PRO A 329 -7.83 -17.40 -14.85
N SER A 330 -6.64 -17.70 -15.37
CA SER A 330 -5.92 -18.96 -15.17
C SER A 330 -5.59 -19.25 -13.71
N GLN A 331 -5.45 -18.23 -12.88
CA GLN A 331 -5.07 -18.36 -11.46
C GLN A 331 -6.29 -18.39 -10.51
N ARG A 332 -7.47 -17.96 -10.98
CA ARG A 332 -8.69 -17.82 -10.15
C ARG A 332 -9.11 -19.13 -9.48
N ARG A 333 -9.08 -20.24 -10.22
CA ARG A 333 -9.43 -21.55 -9.67
C ARG A 333 -8.49 -21.95 -8.52
N THR A 334 -7.19 -21.80 -8.70
CA THR A 334 -6.19 -22.11 -7.68
C THR A 334 -6.36 -21.21 -6.46
N TRP A 335 -6.61 -19.91 -6.67
CA TRP A 335 -6.86 -18.95 -5.62
C TRP A 335 -8.11 -19.32 -4.80
N LEU A 336 -9.25 -19.58 -5.47
CA LEU A 336 -10.50 -20.00 -4.84
C LEU A 336 -10.30 -21.28 -4.01
N THR A 337 -9.64 -22.29 -4.58
CA THR A 337 -9.37 -23.54 -3.86
C THR A 337 -8.54 -23.28 -2.61
N ARG A 338 -7.51 -22.46 -2.66
CA ARG A 338 -6.65 -22.14 -1.52
C ARG A 338 -7.35 -21.31 -0.44
N HIS A 339 -8.24 -20.40 -0.82
CA HIS A 339 -8.96 -19.54 0.12
C HIS A 339 -10.20 -20.21 0.72
N LEU A 340 -10.87 -21.05 -0.02
CA LEU A 340 -12.06 -21.76 0.46
C LEU A 340 -11.70 -23.08 1.16
N TRP A 341 -10.66 -23.77 0.67
CA TRP A 341 -10.22 -25.05 1.23
C TRP A 341 -8.89 -24.90 1.95
N LEU A 342 -8.95 -24.39 3.18
CA LEU A 342 -7.76 -24.23 4.00
C LEU A 342 -7.13 -25.61 4.34
N SER A 343 -5.78 -25.65 4.30
CA SER A 343 -5.03 -26.78 4.84
C SER A 343 -5.25 -26.91 6.35
N GLU A 344 -5.02 -28.09 6.90
CA GLU A 344 -5.11 -28.32 8.34
C GLU A 344 -4.23 -27.36 9.14
N ALA A 345 -2.98 -27.16 8.70
CA ALA A 345 -2.06 -26.23 9.31
C ALA A 345 -2.56 -24.76 9.27
N ALA A 346 -3.23 -24.34 8.20
CA ALA A 346 -3.82 -23.00 8.10
C ALA A 346 -5.05 -22.84 9.00
N LEU A 347 -5.85 -23.92 9.18
CA LEU A 347 -6.96 -23.92 10.13
C LEU A 347 -6.47 -23.88 11.59
N CYS A 348 -5.39 -24.60 11.90
CA CYS A 348 -4.77 -24.56 13.25
C CYS A 348 -4.25 -23.16 13.61
N GLY A 349 -3.78 -22.39 12.64
CA GLY A 349 -3.38 -20.98 12.85
C GLY A 349 -4.54 -20.01 13.08
N GLU A 350 -5.73 -20.30 12.52
CA GLU A 350 -6.94 -19.46 12.68
C GLU A 350 -7.82 -19.86 13.88
N TRP A 351 -7.76 -21.11 14.31
CA TRP A 351 -8.61 -21.67 15.36
C TRP A 351 -7.73 -22.29 16.47
N SER A 352 -8.09 -22.06 17.72
CA SER A 352 -7.37 -22.68 18.85
C SER A 352 -7.43 -24.20 18.79
N ASP A 353 -6.41 -24.88 19.29
CA ASP A 353 -6.25 -26.34 19.29
C ASP A 353 -7.46 -27.10 19.84
N ALA A 354 -8.28 -26.46 20.68
CA ALA A 354 -9.52 -27.03 21.24
C ALA A 354 -10.60 -27.33 20.17
N VAL A 355 -10.50 -26.79 18.96
CA VAL A 355 -11.50 -26.96 17.89
C VAL A 355 -11.12 -28.12 16.96
N LEU A 356 -9.94 -28.69 17.08
CA LEU A 356 -9.34 -29.61 16.10
C LEU A 356 -9.41 -31.09 16.46
N ALA A 357 -10.23 -31.50 17.45
CA ALA A 357 -10.55 -32.88 17.69
C ALA A 357 -11.11 -33.58 16.44
N ARG A 358 -10.82 -34.88 16.27
CA ARG A 358 -11.27 -35.68 15.11
C ARG A 358 -12.77 -35.47 14.82
N GLY A 359 -13.12 -35.04 13.62
CA GLY A 359 -14.47 -34.63 13.21
C GLY A 359 -14.72 -33.12 13.19
N ALA A 360 -13.94 -32.33 13.95
CA ALA A 360 -14.06 -30.88 13.97
C ALA A 360 -13.48 -30.20 12.72
N LEU A 361 -12.52 -30.84 12.02
CA LEU A 361 -11.84 -30.28 10.86
C LEU A 361 -12.83 -30.00 9.68
N ALA A 362 -13.73 -30.95 9.39
CA ALA A 362 -14.75 -30.76 8.35
C ALA A 362 -15.72 -29.64 8.75
N ARG A 363 -16.12 -29.60 10.02
CA ARG A 363 -16.97 -28.53 10.56
C ARG A 363 -16.27 -27.17 10.52
N ALA A 364 -15.00 -27.09 10.89
CA ALA A 364 -14.20 -25.88 10.80
C ALA A 364 -14.05 -25.37 9.36
N ARG A 365 -13.86 -26.28 8.39
CA ARG A 365 -13.86 -25.95 6.95
C ARG A 365 -15.20 -25.39 6.47
N LEU A 366 -16.30 -26.04 6.83
CA LEU A 366 -17.64 -25.56 6.49
C LEU A 366 -17.95 -24.19 7.09
N LEU A 367 -17.60 -23.98 8.36
CA LEU A 367 -17.75 -22.69 9.03
C LEU A 367 -16.87 -21.61 8.39
N HIS A 368 -15.64 -21.96 7.99
CA HIS A 368 -14.76 -21.06 7.26
C HIS A 368 -15.36 -20.65 5.91
N ILE A 369 -15.84 -21.62 5.11
CA ILE A 369 -16.51 -21.38 3.82
C ILE A 369 -17.74 -20.47 4.01
N ALA A 370 -18.60 -20.79 4.99
CA ALA A 370 -19.78 -19.97 5.30
C ALA A 370 -19.41 -18.54 5.72
N ARG A 371 -18.36 -18.39 6.53
CA ARG A 371 -17.82 -17.10 6.97
C ARG A 371 -17.27 -16.27 5.80
N VAL A 372 -16.51 -16.90 4.91
CA VAL A 372 -15.97 -16.25 3.69
C VAL A 372 -17.12 -15.88 2.76
N GLY A 373 -18.07 -16.80 2.51
CA GLY A 373 -19.24 -16.57 1.67
C GLY A 373 -20.11 -15.41 2.18
N GLY A 374 -20.39 -15.37 3.48
CA GLY A 374 -21.15 -14.26 4.08
C GLY A 374 -20.45 -12.91 3.96
N ARG A 375 -19.13 -12.86 4.12
CA ARG A 375 -18.34 -11.64 3.93
C ARG A 375 -18.33 -11.19 2.48
N CYS A 376 -18.17 -12.13 1.54
CA CYS A 376 -18.22 -11.84 0.11
C CYS A 376 -19.60 -11.35 -0.33
N ALA A 377 -20.69 -11.94 0.20
CA ALA A 377 -22.05 -11.47 -0.07
C ALA A 377 -22.24 -10.02 0.39
N GLY A 378 -21.73 -9.65 1.58
CA GLY A 378 -21.74 -8.26 2.07
C GLY A 378 -20.97 -7.30 1.15
N ALA A 379 -19.82 -7.71 0.62
CA ALA A 379 -19.04 -6.90 -0.31
C ALA A 379 -19.73 -6.78 -1.69
N VAL A 380 -20.33 -7.85 -2.19
CA VAL A 380 -21.13 -7.82 -3.44
C VAL A 380 -22.37 -6.93 -3.29
N TRP A 381 -22.99 -6.92 -2.10
CA TRP A 381 -24.09 -5.99 -1.82
C TRP A 381 -23.66 -4.52 -1.96
N GLN A 382 -22.44 -4.17 -1.55
CA GLN A 382 -21.90 -2.81 -1.73
C GLN A 382 -21.77 -2.41 -3.20
N LEU A 383 -21.55 -3.37 -4.12
CA LEU A 383 -21.50 -3.12 -5.56
C LEU A 383 -22.87 -2.76 -6.16
N ARG A 384 -23.97 -3.16 -5.52
CA ARG A 384 -25.34 -2.90 -6.00
C ARG A 384 -25.87 -1.53 -5.56
N GLY A 385 -25.32 -0.96 -4.49
CA GLY A 385 -25.64 0.40 -4.10
C GLY A 385 -24.98 1.39 -5.04
N ASP A 386 -25.65 2.51 -5.38
CA ASP A 386 -24.98 3.66 -6.00
C ASP A 386 -23.93 4.15 -5.01
N GLY A 387 -22.73 3.59 -5.12
CA GLY A 387 -21.66 3.80 -4.15
C GLY A 387 -21.30 5.27 -4.05
N GLU A 388 -20.85 5.71 -2.89
CA GLU A 388 -20.27 7.05 -2.61
C GLU A 388 -19.25 7.47 -3.69
N TRP A 389 -18.76 6.52 -4.47
CA TRP A 389 -17.91 6.71 -5.64
C TRP A 389 -18.51 7.61 -6.73
N ALA A 390 -19.82 7.55 -6.95
CA ALA A 390 -20.48 8.39 -7.95
C ALA A 390 -20.64 9.85 -7.50
N ARG A 391 -20.43 10.15 -6.23
CA ARG A 391 -20.67 11.47 -5.61
C ARG A 391 -19.41 12.25 -5.26
N MET A 392 -18.21 11.67 -5.47
CA MET A 392 -16.99 12.47 -5.41
C MET A 392 -16.97 13.41 -6.61
N PRO A 393 -16.78 14.73 -6.43
CA PRO A 393 -16.64 15.64 -7.54
C PRO A 393 -15.48 15.16 -8.41
N ALA A 394 -15.72 14.97 -9.69
CA ALA A 394 -14.66 14.83 -10.66
C ALA A 394 -13.75 16.05 -10.47
N GLY A 395 -12.46 15.82 -10.20
CA GLY A 395 -11.52 16.93 -10.14
C GLY A 395 -11.65 17.79 -11.40
N PRO A 396 -11.30 19.08 -11.36
CA PRO A 396 -11.37 19.95 -12.52
C PRO A 396 -10.71 19.22 -13.70
N LYS A 397 -11.41 19.15 -14.82
CA LYS A 397 -10.83 18.68 -16.08
C LYS A 397 -9.56 19.50 -16.27
N ASN A 398 -8.44 18.84 -16.43
CA ASN A 398 -7.18 19.50 -16.71
C ASN A 398 -7.45 20.48 -17.85
N ALA A 399 -7.34 21.77 -17.58
CA ALA A 399 -7.33 22.79 -18.61
C ALA A 399 -6.13 22.44 -19.49
N GLY A 400 -6.41 21.98 -20.71
CA GLY A 400 -5.39 21.57 -21.66
C GLY A 400 -4.32 22.63 -21.75
N GLY A 401 -3.10 22.28 -21.40
CA GLY A 401 -1.94 23.11 -21.58
C GLY A 401 -1.78 23.39 -23.08
N ALA A 402 -2.17 24.58 -23.51
CA ALA A 402 -1.76 25.14 -24.76
C ALA A 402 -0.26 25.41 -24.68
N HIS A 403 0.54 24.45 -25.01
CA HIS A 403 1.91 24.69 -25.44
C HIS A 403 1.84 25.14 -26.90
N GLY A 404 1.70 26.45 -27.08
CA GLY A 404 2.02 27.13 -28.31
C GLY A 404 3.53 27.15 -28.49
N ARG A 405 3.94 26.64 -29.64
CA ARG A 405 5.13 26.89 -30.49
C ARG A 405 6.40 27.41 -29.82
#